data_226aa7edb8753d53a0789a39ee54cfc1
#
_entry.id   226aa7edb8753d53a0789a39ee54cfc1
#
_cell.length_a   1.000
_cell.length_b   1.000
_cell.length_c   1.000
_cell.angle_alpha   90.00
_cell.angle_beta   90.00
_cell.angle_gamma   90.00
#
_symmetry.space_group_name_H-M   'P 1'
#
loop_
_entity.id
_entity.type
_entity.pdbx_description
1 polymer ?
#
loop_
_entity_poly.entity_id
_entity_poly.type
_entity_poly.pdbx_seq_one_letter_code
_entity_poly.pdbx_strand_id
1 'polypeptide(L)'
;MSGTPAGRPAPSEKLRFLAETVQAEARHLATTDGRLFAQAMTAERAAGLATDIDLAERVDAFVARFGRLQDTVADKLLPALLDWLAEPVGPAIDNLNRAERLGWLASADTWLELRRLRNRMIHDYVRDAEELAQALSRAHDTVPLLIAAAQVMAAAILQ
;
A
#
# COMPACT_ATOMS: atom_id res chain seq x y z
N MET A 1 -26.23 23.92 -6.70
CA MET A 1 -25.31 24.76 -5.89
C MET A 1 -24.55 23.85 -4.98
N SER A 2 -23.35 23.52 -5.35
CA SER A 2 -22.44 22.73 -4.53
C SER A 2 -21.77 23.68 -3.54
N GLY A 3 -22.35 23.80 -2.34
CA GLY A 3 -21.76 24.55 -1.26
C GLY A 3 -20.48 23.87 -0.82
N THR A 4 -19.34 24.44 -1.15
CA THR A 4 -18.09 24.16 -0.44
C THR A 4 -18.36 24.42 1.04
N PRO A 5 -18.15 23.47 1.95
CA PRO A 5 -18.33 23.74 3.37
C PRO A 5 -17.36 24.88 3.74
N ALA A 6 -17.94 26.01 4.08
CA ALA A 6 -17.19 27.16 4.58
C ALA A 6 -16.44 26.73 5.85
N GLY A 7 -15.10 26.72 5.81
CA GLY A 7 -14.32 26.63 7.02
C GLY A 7 -13.10 25.74 7.04
N ARG A 8 -12.83 24.90 6.02
CA ARG A 8 -11.61 24.11 6.03
C ARG A 8 -10.46 24.86 5.37
N PRO A 9 -9.29 25.00 6.02
CA PRO A 9 -8.13 25.61 5.37
C PRO A 9 -7.67 24.76 4.19
N ALA A 10 -7.02 25.40 3.22
CA ALA A 10 -6.36 24.67 2.13
C ALA A 10 -5.31 23.71 2.71
N PRO A 11 -5.09 22.56 2.07
CA PRO A 11 -4.05 21.64 2.53
C PRO A 11 -2.67 22.30 2.45
N SER A 12 -1.82 22.00 3.46
CA SER A 12 -0.45 22.50 3.48
C SER A 12 0.37 21.93 2.32
N GLU A 13 1.48 22.58 1.99
CA GLU A 13 2.43 22.06 1.00
C GLU A 13 2.95 20.67 1.39
N LYS A 14 3.22 20.49 2.67
CA LYS A 14 3.65 19.18 3.20
C LYS A 14 2.60 18.09 2.97
N LEU A 15 1.33 18.40 3.22
CA LEU A 15 0.25 17.44 3.00
C LEU A 15 0.06 17.14 1.52
N ARG A 16 0.14 18.15 0.66
CA ARG A 16 0.09 17.96 -0.80
C ARG A 16 1.23 17.08 -1.29
N PHE A 17 2.46 17.37 -0.85
CA PHE A 17 3.63 16.59 -1.21
C PHE A 17 3.49 15.13 -0.79
N LEU A 18 2.95 14.88 0.39
CA LEU A 18 2.70 13.54 0.88
C LEU A 18 1.67 12.79 0.00
N ALA A 19 0.60 13.46 -0.40
CA ALA A 19 -0.39 12.89 -1.31
C ALA A 19 0.21 12.58 -2.70
N GLU A 20 1.02 13.47 -3.24
CA GLU A 20 1.72 13.26 -4.51
C GLU A 20 2.73 12.10 -4.42
N THR A 21 3.43 12.00 -3.30
CA THR A 21 4.35 10.88 -3.02
C THR A 21 3.62 9.54 -3.05
N VAL A 22 2.48 9.47 -2.38
CA VAL A 22 1.65 8.26 -2.35
C VAL A 22 1.18 7.88 -3.75
N GLN A 23 0.77 8.85 -4.56
CA GLN A 23 0.38 8.59 -5.95
C GLN A 23 1.55 8.03 -6.77
N ALA A 24 2.75 8.58 -6.61
CA ALA A 24 3.95 8.10 -7.29
C ALA A 24 4.31 6.68 -6.84
N GLU A 25 4.29 6.41 -5.55
CA GLU A 25 4.54 5.08 -4.99
C GLU A 25 3.53 4.04 -5.49
N ALA A 26 2.24 4.42 -5.58
CA ALA A 26 1.20 3.55 -6.12
C ALA A 26 1.45 3.21 -7.60
N ARG A 27 1.86 4.17 -8.42
CA ARG A 27 2.22 3.92 -9.83
C ARG A 27 3.42 2.99 -9.95
N HIS A 28 4.44 3.19 -9.12
CA HIS A 28 5.64 2.35 -9.14
C HIS A 28 5.31 0.91 -8.72
N LEU A 29 4.47 0.73 -7.72
CA LEU A 29 4.03 -0.59 -7.32
C LEU A 29 3.21 -1.26 -8.44
N ALA A 30 2.27 -0.55 -9.05
CA ALA A 30 1.47 -1.08 -10.15
C ALA A 30 2.33 -1.56 -11.32
N THR A 31 3.36 -0.80 -11.67
CA THR A 31 4.32 -1.16 -12.73
C THR A 31 5.09 -2.43 -12.38
N THR A 32 5.62 -2.51 -11.18
CA THR A 32 6.38 -3.70 -10.72
C THR A 32 5.49 -4.91 -10.60
N ASP A 33 4.28 -4.74 -10.08
CA ASP A 33 3.28 -5.80 -9.97
C ASP A 33 2.96 -6.39 -11.34
N GLY A 34 2.67 -5.55 -12.32
CA GLY A 34 2.37 -5.98 -13.68
C GLY A 34 3.52 -6.73 -14.35
N ARG A 35 4.76 -6.32 -14.09
CA ARG A 35 5.96 -6.99 -14.65
C ARG A 35 6.25 -8.31 -13.95
N LEU A 36 6.18 -8.34 -12.63
CA LEU A 36 6.50 -9.55 -11.86
C LEU A 36 5.46 -10.64 -12.11
N PHE A 37 4.19 -10.28 -12.14
CA PHE A 37 3.07 -11.21 -12.30
C PHE A 37 2.54 -11.32 -13.73
N ALA A 38 3.33 -10.89 -14.72
CA ALA A 38 3.07 -11.25 -16.12
C ALA A 38 3.06 -12.77 -16.32
N GLN A 39 3.77 -13.49 -15.48
CA GLN A 39 3.70 -14.94 -15.31
C GLN A 39 3.34 -15.26 -13.87
N ALA A 40 2.53 -16.31 -13.68
CA ALA A 40 2.13 -16.74 -12.35
C ALA A 40 3.34 -17.07 -11.46
N MET A 41 3.26 -16.68 -10.20
CA MET A 41 4.29 -17.01 -9.22
C MET A 41 4.04 -18.41 -8.67
N THR A 42 4.77 -19.37 -9.21
CA THR A 42 4.75 -20.77 -8.77
C THR A 42 5.91 -21.03 -7.81
N ALA A 43 5.84 -22.12 -7.07
CA ALA A 43 6.96 -22.57 -6.23
C ALA A 43 8.23 -22.79 -7.06
N GLU A 44 8.09 -23.35 -8.27
CA GLU A 44 9.20 -23.56 -9.20
C GLU A 44 9.86 -22.22 -9.61
N ARG A 45 9.05 -21.23 -9.97
CA ARG A 45 9.55 -19.89 -10.32
C ARG A 45 10.23 -19.23 -9.13
N ALA A 46 9.65 -19.32 -7.93
CA ALA A 46 10.26 -18.80 -6.71
C ALA A 46 11.58 -19.49 -6.37
N ALA A 47 11.68 -20.79 -6.61
CA ALA A 47 12.94 -21.52 -6.45
C ALA A 47 14.04 -21.04 -7.39
N GLY A 48 13.67 -20.47 -8.53
CA GLY A 48 14.61 -19.89 -9.50
C GLY A 48 15.26 -18.58 -9.05
N LEU A 49 14.83 -17.95 -7.96
CA LEU A 49 15.41 -16.70 -7.45
C LEU A 49 16.89 -16.82 -7.13
N ALA A 50 17.36 -17.99 -6.75
CA ALA A 50 18.77 -18.22 -6.42
C ALA A 50 19.71 -18.02 -7.62
N THR A 51 19.22 -18.19 -8.84
CA THR A 51 20.01 -18.14 -10.07
C THR A 51 19.54 -17.11 -11.10
N ASP A 52 18.31 -16.66 -11.01
CA ASP A 52 17.73 -15.65 -11.91
C ASP A 52 17.81 -14.27 -11.25
N ILE A 53 18.83 -13.51 -11.61
CA ILE A 53 19.11 -12.19 -11.05
C ILE A 53 17.97 -11.20 -11.39
N ASP A 54 17.47 -11.22 -12.61
CA ASP A 54 16.40 -10.31 -13.02
C ASP A 54 15.11 -10.57 -12.23
N LEU A 55 14.78 -11.82 -12.01
CA LEU A 55 13.64 -12.20 -11.18
C LEU A 55 13.83 -11.76 -9.72
N ALA A 56 15.02 -12.02 -9.16
CA ALA A 56 15.35 -11.62 -7.80
C ALA A 56 15.22 -10.10 -7.61
N GLU A 57 15.73 -9.31 -8.53
CA GLU A 57 15.61 -7.84 -8.47
C GLU A 57 14.15 -7.38 -8.56
N ARG A 58 13.32 -8.03 -9.38
CA ARG A 58 11.90 -7.70 -9.47
C ARG A 58 11.14 -8.06 -8.19
N VAL A 59 11.44 -9.18 -7.59
CA VAL A 59 10.84 -9.58 -6.31
C VAL A 59 11.27 -8.60 -5.21
N ASP A 60 12.54 -8.23 -5.14
CA ASP A 60 13.03 -7.24 -4.18
C ASP A 60 12.30 -5.90 -4.35
N ALA A 61 12.17 -5.45 -5.59
CA ALA A 61 11.46 -4.21 -5.89
C ALA A 61 9.98 -4.30 -5.49
N PHE A 62 9.32 -5.42 -5.77
CA PHE A 62 7.92 -5.63 -5.40
C PHE A 62 7.73 -5.58 -3.89
N VAL A 63 8.51 -6.33 -3.14
CA VAL A 63 8.43 -6.37 -1.67
C VAL A 63 8.68 -5.00 -1.06
N ALA A 64 9.72 -4.30 -1.54
CA ALA A 64 10.07 -2.96 -1.06
C ALA A 64 8.97 -1.94 -1.37
N ARG A 65 8.43 -1.94 -2.59
CA ARG A 65 7.39 -0.99 -3.01
C ARG A 65 6.05 -1.28 -2.35
N PHE A 66 5.69 -2.54 -2.19
CA PHE A 66 4.50 -2.97 -1.47
C PHE A 66 4.54 -2.49 0.00
N GLY A 67 5.64 -2.72 0.69
CA GLY A 67 5.80 -2.29 2.08
C GLY A 67 5.87 -0.78 2.23
N ARG A 68 6.55 -0.09 1.34
CA ARG A 68 6.67 1.38 1.37
C ARG A 68 5.33 2.06 1.21
N LEU A 69 4.51 1.62 0.26
CA LEU A 69 3.18 2.20 0.06
C LEU A 69 2.29 1.99 1.30
N GLN A 70 2.32 0.79 1.89
CA GLN A 70 1.60 0.54 3.15
C GLN A 70 2.02 1.52 4.24
N ASP A 71 3.32 1.67 4.45
CA ASP A 71 3.87 2.52 5.51
C ASP A 71 3.52 3.99 5.26
N THR A 72 3.70 4.47 4.04
CA THR A 72 3.40 5.86 3.71
C THR A 72 1.91 6.17 3.87
N VAL A 73 1.04 5.29 3.41
CA VAL A 73 -0.41 5.48 3.53
C VAL A 73 -0.87 5.43 4.99
N ALA A 74 -0.54 4.37 5.71
CA ALA A 74 -1.08 4.14 7.05
C ALA A 74 -0.39 4.98 8.14
N ASP A 75 0.92 5.19 8.03
CA ASP A 75 1.69 5.79 9.11
C ASP A 75 1.96 7.29 8.89
N LYS A 76 1.79 7.80 7.67
CA LYS A 76 2.03 9.21 7.34
C LYS A 76 0.80 9.91 6.76
N LEU A 77 0.27 9.41 5.65
CA LEU A 77 -0.84 10.08 4.96
C LEU A 77 -2.12 10.05 5.78
N LEU A 78 -2.52 8.88 6.29
CA LEU A 78 -3.76 8.73 7.03
C LEU A 78 -3.83 9.62 8.28
N PRO A 79 -2.82 9.63 9.18
CA PRO A 79 -2.84 10.53 10.32
C PRO A 79 -2.91 12.01 9.92
N ALA A 80 -2.15 12.41 8.91
CA ALA A 80 -2.14 13.79 8.43
C ALA A 80 -3.46 14.20 7.78
N LEU A 81 -4.09 13.29 7.04
CA LEU A 81 -5.41 13.52 6.44
C LEU A 81 -6.50 13.64 7.52
N LEU A 82 -6.50 12.77 8.51
CA LEU A 82 -7.43 12.84 9.63
C LEU A 82 -7.30 14.17 10.39
N ASP A 83 -6.08 14.59 10.68
CA ASP A 83 -5.81 15.86 11.37
C ASP A 83 -6.33 17.05 10.54
N TRP A 84 -6.05 17.08 9.25
CA TRP A 84 -6.53 18.14 8.36
C TRP A 84 -8.06 18.19 8.28
N LEU A 85 -8.73 17.05 8.39
CA LEU A 85 -10.19 16.94 8.40
C LEU A 85 -10.80 17.19 9.77
N ALA A 86 -9.99 17.54 10.78
CA ALA A 86 -10.42 17.68 12.17
C ALA A 86 -11.06 16.40 12.75
N GLU A 87 -10.65 15.25 12.23
CA GLU A 87 -11.01 13.95 12.77
C GLU A 87 -10.02 13.53 13.85
N PRO A 88 -10.43 12.77 14.87
CA PRO A 88 -9.52 12.30 15.90
C PRO A 88 -8.40 11.43 15.32
N VAL A 89 -7.16 11.68 15.76
CA VAL A 89 -5.98 10.89 15.43
C VAL A 89 -5.56 10.10 16.66
N GLY A 90 -5.31 8.82 16.50
CA GLY A 90 -4.95 7.93 17.60
C GLY A 90 -3.97 6.83 17.16
N PRO A 91 -3.96 5.69 17.86
CA PRO A 91 -3.18 4.53 17.44
C PRO A 91 -3.53 4.07 16.04
N ALA A 92 -2.60 3.37 15.39
CA ALA A 92 -2.76 2.95 13.99
C ALA A 92 -4.06 2.19 13.72
N ILE A 93 -4.45 1.29 14.62
CA ILE A 93 -5.69 0.50 14.44
C ILE A 93 -6.94 1.40 14.48
N ASP A 94 -6.96 2.39 15.35
CA ASP A 94 -8.10 3.31 15.46
C ASP A 94 -8.20 4.19 14.21
N ASN A 95 -7.07 4.64 13.68
CA ASN A 95 -7.01 5.40 12.43
C ASN A 95 -7.50 4.57 11.25
N LEU A 96 -7.11 3.31 11.16
CA LEU A 96 -7.57 2.38 10.11
C LEU A 96 -9.07 2.12 10.20
N ASN A 97 -9.59 1.91 11.40
CA ASN A 97 -11.04 1.75 11.63
C ASN A 97 -11.81 3.01 11.22
N ARG A 98 -11.25 4.17 11.48
CA ARG A 98 -11.85 5.44 11.07
C ARG A 98 -11.82 5.61 9.56
N ALA A 99 -10.71 5.27 8.92
CA ALA A 99 -10.59 5.27 7.46
C ALA A 99 -11.62 4.34 6.79
N GLU A 100 -11.86 3.18 7.37
CA GLU A 100 -12.92 2.25 6.91
C GLU A 100 -14.30 2.90 7.01
N ARG A 101 -14.62 3.52 8.14
CA ARG A 101 -15.91 4.21 8.33
C ARG A 101 -16.08 5.40 7.38
N LEU A 102 -15.00 6.09 7.02
CA LEU A 102 -15.02 7.19 6.07
C LEU A 102 -15.04 6.73 4.60
N GLY A 103 -14.97 5.43 4.36
CA GLY A 103 -15.01 4.85 3.02
C GLY A 103 -13.69 4.91 2.26
N TRP A 104 -12.58 5.17 2.94
CA TRP A 104 -11.26 5.24 2.30
C TRP A 104 -10.57 3.90 2.17
N LEU A 105 -10.92 2.94 3.00
CA LEU A 105 -10.53 1.55 2.84
C LEU A 105 -11.75 0.63 2.93
N ALA A 106 -11.64 -0.52 2.26
CA ALA A 106 -12.67 -1.53 2.32
C ALA A 106 -12.75 -2.20 3.71
N SER A 107 -11.59 -2.43 4.35
CA SER A 107 -11.50 -3.13 5.64
C SER A 107 -10.18 -2.84 6.34
N ALA A 108 -10.26 -2.46 7.62
CA ALA A 108 -9.09 -2.33 8.49
C ALA A 108 -8.41 -3.68 8.72
N ASP A 109 -9.19 -4.77 8.83
CA ASP A 109 -8.66 -6.12 9.00
C ASP A 109 -7.82 -6.56 7.79
N THR A 110 -8.28 -6.24 6.59
CA THR A 110 -7.52 -6.47 5.35
C THR A 110 -6.18 -5.74 5.38
N TRP A 111 -6.15 -4.51 5.89
CA TRP A 111 -4.89 -3.76 6.02
C TRP A 111 -3.90 -4.44 6.95
N LEU A 112 -4.37 -4.99 8.06
CA LEU A 112 -3.53 -5.76 8.97
C LEU A 112 -2.99 -7.04 8.29
N GLU A 113 -3.78 -7.67 7.43
CA GLU A 113 -3.31 -8.79 6.60
C GLU A 113 -2.18 -8.36 5.66
N LEU A 114 -2.29 -7.18 5.02
CA LEU A 114 -1.22 -6.65 4.16
C LEU A 114 0.11 -6.50 4.91
N ARG A 115 0.07 -6.07 6.17
CA ARG A 115 1.27 -5.98 7.01
C ARG A 115 1.87 -7.35 7.30
N ARG A 116 1.05 -8.35 7.58
CA ARG A 116 1.50 -9.73 7.78
C ARG A 116 2.14 -10.30 6.52
N LEU A 117 1.56 -10.05 5.37
CA LEU A 117 2.09 -10.47 4.07
C LEU A 117 3.48 -9.88 3.81
N ARG A 118 3.64 -8.58 4.07
CA ARG A 118 4.96 -7.94 3.96
C ARG A 118 6.00 -8.65 4.81
N ASN A 119 5.68 -8.92 6.08
CA ASN A 119 6.60 -9.61 6.98
C ASN A 119 6.91 -11.02 6.51
N ARG A 120 5.91 -11.76 6.04
CA ARG A 120 6.11 -13.10 5.48
C ARG A 120 7.03 -13.08 4.26
N MET A 121 6.82 -12.17 3.33
CA MET A 121 7.67 -12.06 2.14
C MET A 121 9.13 -11.80 2.49
N ILE A 122 9.40 -10.99 3.52
CA ILE A 122 10.76 -10.73 4.00
C ILE A 122 11.35 -11.98 4.66
N HIS A 123 10.59 -12.67 5.51
CA HIS A 123 11.06 -13.85 6.23
C HIS A 123 11.24 -15.09 5.34
N ASP A 124 10.31 -15.31 4.43
CA ASP A 124 10.24 -16.53 3.62
C ASP A 124 11.15 -16.47 2.39
N TYR A 125 11.66 -15.30 2.05
CA TYR A 125 12.48 -15.06 0.86
C TYR A 125 13.67 -16.03 0.73
N VAL A 126 14.25 -16.44 1.84
CA VAL A 126 15.45 -17.28 1.87
C VAL A 126 15.17 -18.71 2.33
N ARG A 127 13.97 -18.99 2.86
CA ARG A 127 13.71 -20.24 3.59
C ARG A 127 12.90 -21.27 2.83
N ASP A 128 11.84 -20.86 2.15
CA ASP A 128 10.88 -21.77 1.54
C ASP A 128 10.27 -21.16 0.29
N ALA A 129 10.61 -21.74 -0.87
CA ALA A 129 10.12 -21.25 -2.16
C ALA A 129 8.61 -21.38 -2.31
N GLU A 130 8.00 -22.44 -1.76
CA GLU A 130 6.56 -22.65 -1.84
C GLU A 130 5.81 -21.59 -1.00
N GLU A 131 6.24 -21.37 0.23
CA GLU A 131 5.67 -20.37 1.11
C GLU A 131 5.87 -18.94 0.55
N LEU A 132 7.04 -18.68 -0.01
CA LEU A 132 7.30 -17.40 -0.67
C LEU A 132 6.37 -17.18 -1.86
N ALA A 133 6.20 -18.20 -2.71
CA ALA A 133 5.30 -18.13 -3.86
C ALA A 133 3.85 -17.84 -3.43
N GLN A 134 3.38 -18.47 -2.37
CA GLN A 134 2.05 -18.24 -1.81
C GLN A 134 1.91 -16.82 -1.26
N ALA A 135 2.88 -16.34 -0.50
CA ALA A 135 2.86 -14.98 0.07
C ALA A 135 2.89 -13.91 -1.04
N LEU A 136 3.75 -14.08 -2.04
CA LEU A 136 3.82 -13.18 -3.20
C LEU A 136 2.51 -13.15 -3.99
N SER A 137 1.93 -14.32 -4.27
CA SER A 137 0.66 -14.42 -4.99
C SER A 137 -0.48 -13.76 -4.22
N ARG A 138 -0.53 -13.97 -2.91
CA ARG A 138 -1.53 -13.34 -2.05
C ARG A 138 -1.34 -11.82 -2.01
N ALA A 139 -0.11 -11.35 -1.92
CA ALA A 139 0.18 -9.92 -1.97
C ALA A 139 -0.26 -9.31 -3.31
N HIS A 140 0.02 -9.98 -4.42
CA HIS A 140 -0.46 -9.58 -5.75
C HIS A 140 -1.98 -9.39 -5.77
N ASP A 141 -2.73 -10.33 -5.22
CA ASP A 141 -4.20 -10.25 -5.17
C ASP A 141 -4.69 -9.03 -4.37
N THR A 142 -3.90 -8.54 -3.42
CA THR A 142 -4.25 -7.38 -2.58
C THR A 142 -3.78 -6.05 -3.13
N VAL A 143 -2.90 -6.03 -4.14
CA VAL A 143 -2.36 -4.78 -4.73
C VAL A 143 -3.48 -3.81 -5.15
N PRO A 144 -4.56 -4.25 -5.84
CA PRO A 144 -5.64 -3.33 -6.19
C PRO A 144 -6.29 -2.64 -5.00
N LEU A 145 -6.44 -3.33 -3.87
CA LEU A 145 -7.02 -2.76 -2.64
C LEU A 145 -6.10 -1.70 -2.04
N LEU A 146 -4.81 -1.97 -2.00
CA LEU A 146 -3.80 -1.05 -1.50
C LEU A 146 -3.73 0.21 -2.36
N ILE A 147 -3.69 0.06 -3.67
CA ILE A 147 -3.66 1.18 -4.61
C ILE A 147 -4.95 2.01 -4.54
N ALA A 148 -6.11 1.37 -4.45
CA ALA A 148 -7.38 2.06 -4.35
C ALA A 148 -7.45 2.94 -3.09
N ALA A 149 -7.02 2.43 -1.93
CA ALA A 149 -6.94 3.20 -0.69
C ALA A 149 -6.01 4.41 -0.83
N ALA A 150 -4.83 4.20 -1.42
CA ALA A 150 -3.86 5.26 -1.67
C ALA A 150 -4.45 6.37 -2.55
N GLN A 151 -5.10 5.99 -3.65
CA GLN A 151 -5.70 6.93 -4.60
C GLN A 151 -6.85 7.74 -3.99
N VAL A 152 -7.75 7.09 -3.24
CA VAL A 152 -8.88 7.75 -2.59
C VAL A 152 -8.41 8.78 -1.57
N MET A 153 -7.43 8.43 -0.73
CA MET A 153 -6.90 9.36 0.27
C MET A 153 -6.14 10.51 -0.36
N ALA A 154 -5.31 10.25 -1.37
CA ALA A 154 -4.59 11.31 -2.08
C ALA A 154 -5.56 12.25 -2.81
N ALA A 155 -6.59 11.73 -3.44
CA ALA A 155 -7.60 12.53 -4.12
C ALA A 155 -8.37 13.45 -3.16
N ALA A 156 -8.60 13.02 -1.92
CA ALA A 156 -9.25 13.85 -0.90
C ALA A 156 -8.45 15.13 -0.59
N ILE A 157 -7.14 15.12 -0.82
CA ILE A 157 -6.23 16.23 -0.57
C ILE A 157 -6.04 17.07 -1.83
N LEU A 158 -5.91 16.44 -2.99
CA LEU A 158 -5.49 17.08 -4.24
C LEU A 158 -6.64 17.61 -5.10
N GLN A 159 -7.87 17.40 -4.68
CA GLN A 159 -9.05 17.94 -5.38
C GLN A 159 -9.30 19.42 -5.10
#